data_bb2fd4247df3cf89285064170e12269b
#
_entry.id   bb2fd4247df3cf89285064170e12269b
#
_cell.length_a   1.000
_cell.length_b   1.000
_cell.length_c   1.000
_cell.angle_alpha   90.00
_cell.angle_beta   90.00
_cell.angle_gamma   90.00
#
_symmetry.space_group_name_H-M   'P 1'
#
loop_
_entity.id
_entity.type
_entity.pdbx_description
1 polymer ?
#
loop_
_entity_poly.entity_id
_entity_poly.type
_entity_poly.pdbx_seq_one_letter_code
_entity_poly.pdbx_strand_id
1 'polypeptide(L)'
;QNLNKGMAVLFVEQKREFTERDGEQIETTRVEKEVISVATIRGVFRSRFQITGLDPAEAQDLALLLRAGSLAAPIYKVEERTIGPSLGKANIDRGLMAILIGFVAGVIFMGVYYRVFGLVATLALLATLVFIVALLSMLQASLTLPGIAGIVLTTGMAVDANVLIFERIREELRNGNSPQASIQAGYEKALSSIADANITTLIAAAMLFIFGTGPIQGFAVTLSLGIMTSMFTAIMGTRAIINLIYGGRRVQTLAI
;
A
#
# COMPACT_ATOMS: atom_id res chain seq x y z
N GLN A 1 35.42 9.48 -51.52
CA GLN A 1 35.35 8.16 -52.21
C GLN A 1 34.03 7.41 -52.03
N ASN A 2 33.17 7.81 -51.08
CA ASN A 2 31.90 7.13 -50.76
C ASN A 2 30.64 7.96 -51.11
N LEU A 3 30.77 9.06 -51.85
CA LEU A 3 29.64 9.83 -52.36
C LEU A 3 28.75 8.93 -53.24
N ASN A 4 27.42 9.05 -53.05
CA ASN A 4 26.37 8.27 -53.72
C ASN A 4 26.34 6.77 -53.36
N LYS A 5 27.10 6.34 -52.32
CA LYS A 5 26.94 4.98 -51.76
C LYS A 5 25.92 4.96 -50.62
N GLY A 6 25.32 3.80 -50.38
CA GLY A 6 24.44 3.58 -49.24
C GLY A 6 25.24 3.50 -47.92
N MET A 7 24.73 4.13 -46.90
CA MET A 7 25.18 3.96 -45.51
C MET A 7 24.05 3.31 -44.71
N ALA A 8 24.35 2.21 -44.08
CA ALA A 8 23.40 1.56 -43.17
C ALA A 8 23.72 1.91 -41.70
N VAL A 9 22.71 2.24 -40.95
CA VAL A 9 22.80 2.37 -39.51
C VAL A 9 22.40 1.01 -38.91
N LEU A 10 23.33 0.39 -38.20
CA LEU A 10 23.17 -0.92 -37.61
C LEU A 10 22.93 -0.76 -36.11
N PHE A 11 21.83 -1.29 -35.62
CA PHE A 11 21.58 -1.43 -34.18
C PHE A 11 22.12 -2.80 -33.75
N VAL A 12 22.97 -2.80 -32.73
CA VAL A 12 23.54 -4.00 -32.18
C VAL A 12 23.11 -4.17 -30.75
N GLU A 13 22.24 -5.14 -30.52
CA GLU A 13 21.72 -5.44 -29.19
C GLU A 13 22.35 -6.74 -28.67
N GLN A 14 22.76 -6.72 -27.40
CA GLN A 14 23.20 -7.93 -26.70
C GLN A 14 22.06 -8.44 -25.84
N LYS A 15 21.39 -9.52 -26.26
CA LYS A 15 20.37 -10.20 -25.49
C LYS A 15 20.99 -11.31 -24.67
N ARG A 16 20.68 -11.36 -23.38
CA ARG A 16 21.00 -12.49 -22.52
C ARG A 16 19.83 -13.45 -22.53
N GLU A 17 20.06 -14.66 -22.97
CA GLU A 17 19.12 -15.77 -22.89
C GLU A 17 19.57 -16.73 -21.79
N PHE A 18 18.68 -17.01 -20.85
CA PHE A 18 18.91 -18.03 -19.85
C PHE A 18 18.37 -19.35 -20.39
N THR A 19 19.28 -20.26 -20.75
CA THR A 19 18.90 -21.60 -21.21
C THR A 19 19.15 -22.59 -20.08
N GLU A 20 18.13 -23.32 -19.69
CA GLU A 20 18.24 -24.41 -18.72
C GLU A 20 18.81 -25.65 -19.40
N ARG A 21 20.01 -26.05 -19.03
CA ARG A 21 20.65 -27.27 -19.53
C ARG A 21 21.18 -28.05 -18.33
N ASP A 22 20.71 -29.27 -18.18
CA ASP A 22 21.07 -30.22 -17.11
C ASP A 22 20.80 -29.67 -15.67
N GLY A 23 19.75 -28.81 -15.48
CA GLY A 23 19.40 -28.26 -14.19
C GLY A 23 20.22 -27.03 -13.76
N GLU A 24 21.17 -26.57 -14.60
CA GLU A 24 21.88 -25.31 -14.40
C GLU A 24 21.41 -24.26 -15.40
N GLN A 25 21.17 -23.03 -14.90
CA GLN A 25 20.88 -21.87 -15.75
C GLN A 25 22.18 -21.36 -16.36
N ILE A 26 22.39 -21.64 -17.65
CA ILE A 26 23.54 -21.12 -18.40
C ILE A 26 23.14 -19.81 -19.06
N GLU A 27 23.84 -18.73 -18.70
CA GLU A 27 23.68 -17.43 -19.32
C GLU A 27 24.40 -17.41 -20.68
N THR A 28 23.62 -17.28 -21.77
CA THR A 28 24.16 -17.17 -23.13
C THR A 28 23.89 -15.77 -23.67
N THR A 29 24.94 -15.08 -24.09
CA THR A 29 24.79 -13.75 -24.70
C THR A 29 24.65 -13.90 -26.21
N ARG A 30 23.51 -13.53 -26.75
CA ARG A 30 23.24 -13.47 -28.19
C ARG A 30 23.34 -12.04 -28.68
N VAL A 31 24.13 -11.81 -29.72
CA VAL A 31 24.25 -10.50 -30.37
C VAL A 31 23.30 -10.47 -31.57
N GLU A 32 22.24 -9.69 -31.48
CA GLU A 32 21.34 -9.41 -32.58
C GLU A 32 21.76 -8.11 -33.28
N LYS A 33 21.80 -8.15 -34.62
CA LYS A 33 22.16 -6.98 -35.45
C LYS A 33 20.99 -6.70 -36.38
N GLU A 34 20.42 -5.53 -36.25
CA GLU A 34 19.30 -5.06 -37.08
C GLU A 34 19.68 -3.78 -37.83
N VAL A 35 19.32 -3.71 -39.09
CA VAL A 35 19.53 -2.50 -39.91
C VAL A 35 18.31 -1.59 -39.69
N ILE A 36 18.50 -0.50 -38.96
CA ILE A 36 17.40 0.43 -38.61
C ILE A 36 17.19 1.55 -39.62
N SER A 37 18.19 1.85 -40.44
CA SER A 37 18.04 2.84 -41.50
C SER A 37 19.11 2.66 -42.59
N VAL A 38 18.73 2.94 -43.83
CA VAL A 38 19.66 2.98 -44.97
C VAL A 38 19.50 4.35 -45.65
N ALA A 39 20.57 5.11 -45.67
CA ALA A 39 20.61 6.43 -46.29
C ALA A 39 21.70 6.56 -47.32
N THR A 40 21.50 7.35 -48.39
CA THR A 40 22.53 7.61 -49.40
C THR A 40 23.41 8.78 -48.98
N ILE A 41 24.72 8.61 -49.07
CA ILE A 41 25.71 9.62 -48.74
C ILE A 41 25.72 10.68 -49.84
N ARG A 42 25.21 11.89 -49.57
CA ARG A 42 25.13 13.01 -50.50
C ARG A 42 26.22 14.07 -50.31
N GLY A 43 27.01 13.95 -49.25
CA GLY A 43 28.05 14.93 -48.92
C GLY A 43 29.14 14.39 -48.01
N VAL A 44 30.16 15.21 -47.76
CA VAL A 44 31.22 14.86 -46.85
C VAL A 44 30.79 15.11 -45.41
N PHE A 45 30.83 14.08 -44.58
CA PHE A 45 30.47 14.18 -43.15
C PHE A 45 31.56 14.92 -42.37
N ARG A 46 31.10 15.88 -41.55
CA ARG A 46 31.91 16.55 -40.53
C ARG A 46 31.44 16.13 -39.15
N SER A 47 31.64 16.98 -38.16
CA SER A 47 31.18 16.74 -36.77
C SER A 47 29.64 16.67 -36.61
N ARG A 48 28.91 17.13 -37.60
CA ARG A 48 27.42 17.06 -37.64
C ARG A 48 26.97 16.62 -39.01
N PHE A 49 25.99 15.74 -39.06
CA PHE A 49 25.32 15.31 -40.28
C PHE A 49 23.84 15.20 -40.05
N GLN A 50 23.05 15.20 -41.11
CA GLN A 50 21.63 15.16 -41.10
C GLN A 50 21.15 14.04 -42.03
N ILE A 51 20.20 13.25 -41.56
CA ILE A 51 19.50 12.25 -42.37
C ILE A 51 18.19 12.89 -42.81
N THR A 52 17.90 12.90 -44.12
CA THR A 52 16.69 13.47 -44.69
C THR A 52 15.93 12.44 -45.50
N GLY A 53 14.61 12.62 -45.63
CA GLY A 53 13.73 11.72 -46.41
C GLY A 53 13.10 10.61 -45.57
N LEU A 54 13.15 10.70 -44.23
CA LEU A 54 12.44 9.82 -43.33
C LEU A 54 11.03 10.37 -43.09
N ASP A 55 10.08 9.46 -42.87
CA ASP A 55 8.77 9.81 -42.34
C ASP A 55 8.90 10.30 -40.88
N PRO A 56 8.01 11.20 -40.38
CA PRO A 56 8.07 11.67 -38.99
C PRO A 56 8.12 10.57 -37.93
N ALA A 57 7.40 9.47 -38.13
CA ALA A 57 7.42 8.32 -37.21
C ALA A 57 8.79 7.61 -37.25
N GLU A 58 9.32 7.31 -38.43
CA GLU A 58 10.64 6.71 -38.60
C GLU A 58 11.77 7.60 -38.04
N ALA A 59 11.66 8.92 -38.18
CA ALA A 59 12.63 9.85 -37.63
C ALA A 59 12.64 9.86 -36.09
N GLN A 60 11.46 9.72 -35.45
CA GLN A 60 11.35 9.61 -33.99
C GLN A 60 11.94 8.30 -33.49
N ASP A 61 11.62 7.18 -34.13
CA ASP A 61 12.12 5.85 -33.76
C ASP A 61 13.64 5.79 -33.93
N LEU A 62 14.15 6.29 -35.05
CA LEU A 62 15.60 6.37 -35.28
C LEU A 62 16.30 7.25 -34.23
N ALA A 63 15.73 8.40 -33.87
CA ALA A 63 16.28 9.27 -32.85
C ALA A 63 16.30 8.60 -31.47
N LEU A 64 15.23 7.82 -31.13
CA LEU A 64 15.15 7.06 -29.89
C LEU A 64 16.23 5.96 -29.84
N LEU A 65 16.34 5.18 -30.91
CA LEU A 65 17.32 4.10 -31.01
C LEU A 65 18.76 4.61 -30.99
N LEU A 66 19.06 5.75 -31.64
CA LEU A 66 20.37 6.36 -31.59
C LEU A 66 20.72 6.90 -30.20
N ARG A 67 19.74 7.42 -29.46
CA ARG A 67 19.95 7.82 -28.06
C ARG A 67 20.16 6.61 -27.15
N ALA A 68 19.40 5.54 -27.32
CA ALA A 68 19.56 4.30 -26.57
C ALA A 68 20.91 3.64 -26.86
N GLY A 69 21.36 3.62 -28.12
CA GLY A 69 22.66 3.07 -28.52
C GLY A 69 23.88 3.90 -28.07
N SER A 70 23.69 5.14 -27.61
CA SER A 70 24.76 5.98 -27.07
C SER A 70 25.04 5.77 -25.57
N LEU A 71 24.33 4.85 -24.91
CA LEU A 71 24.56 4.55 -23.49
C LEU A 71 25.91 3.87 -23.30
N ALA A 72 26.69 4.38 -22.33
CA ALA A 72 28.04 3.90 -22.04
C ALA A 72 28.08 2.49 -21.41
N ALA A 73 26.93 2.00 -20.91
CA ALA A 73 26.77 0.66 -20.34
C ALA A 73 25.49 0.01 -20.87
N PRO A 74 25.48 -1.31 -21.10
CA PRO A 74 24.30 -2.02 -21.51
C PRO A 74 23.26 -1.99 -20.38
N ILE A 75 22.01 -1.70 -20.74
CA ILE A 75 20.85 -1.73 -19.81
C ILE A 75 20.16 -3.07 -20.00
N TYR A 76 19.98 -3.80 -18.91
CA TYR A 76 19.24 -5.06 -18.89
C TYR A 76 17.97 -4.88 -18.08
N LYS A 77 16.87 -5.47 -18.56
CA LYS A 77 15.66 -5.59 -17.78
C LYS A 77 15.87 -6.64 -16.69
N VAL A 78 16.04 -6.20 -15.44
CA VAL A 78 16.31 -7.09 -14.30
C VAL A 78 15.03 -7.80 -13.84
N GLU A 79 13.89 -7.11 -13.90
CA GLU A 79 12.60 -7.67 -13.51
C GLU A 79 11.48 -6.98 -14.31
N GLU A 80 10.56 -7.79 -14.82
CA GLU A 80 9.32 -7.31 -15.41
C GLU A 80 8.15 -8.05 -14.78
N ARG A 81 7.29 -7.31 -14.10
CA ARG A 81 6.02 -7.82 -13.55
C ARG A 81 4.86 -7.15 -14.25
N THR A 82 4.24 -7.83 -15.16
CA THR A 82 3.00 -7.38 -15.78
C THR A 82 1.80 -7.96 -15.02
N ILE A 83 1.11 -7.11 -14.25
CA ILE A 83 -0.14 -7.50 -13.59
C ILE A 83 -1.29 -7.07 -14.50
N GLY A 84 -1.98 -8.03 -15.08
CA GLY A 84 -3.13 -7.76 -15.94
C GLY A 84 -4.30 -7.15 -15.16
N PRO A 85 -5.15 -6.30 -15.81
CA PRO A 85 -6.30 -5.65 -15.16
C PRO A 85 -7.27 -6.62 -14.50
N SER A 86 -7.41 -7.84 -15.01
CA SER A 86 -8.28 -8.90 -14.47
C SER A 86 -7.80 -9.42 -13.11
N LEU A 87 -6.50 -9.58 -12.92
CA LEU A 87 -5.93 -9.99 -11.63
C LEU A 87 -6.07 -8.89 -10.58
N GLY A 88 -5.89 -7.62 -10.99
CA GLY A 88 -6.09 -6.48 -10.10
C GLY A 88 -7.53 -6.42 -9.59
N LYS A 89 -8.52 -6.56 -10.48
CA LYS A 89 -9.95 -6.57 -10.11
C LYS A 89 -10.30 -7.72 -9.16
N ALA A 90 -9.89 -8.95 -9.48
CA ALA A 90 -10.17 -10.10 -8.62
C ALA A 90 -9.56 -9.95 -7.20
N ASN A 91 -8.39 -9.33 -7.08
CA ASN A 91 -7.76 -9.05 -5.80
C ASN A 91 -8.50 -7.98 -4.99
N ILE A 92 -8.98 -6.92 -5.66
CA ILE A 92 -9.80 -5.88 -5.03
C ILE A 92 -11.11 -6.48 -4.52
N ASP A 93 -11.81 -7.25 -5.35
CA ASP A 93 -13.10 -7.87 -4.98
C ASP A 93 -12.94 -8.81 -3.77
N ARG A 94 -11.89 -9.63 -3.74
CA ARG A 94 -11.58 -10.51 -2.59
C ARG A 94 -11.21 -9.70 -1.34
N GLY A 95 -10.44 -8.63 -1.51
CA GLY A 95 -10.04 -7.75 -0.41
C GLY A 95 -11.24 -7.03 0.21
N LEU A 96 -12.13 -6.48 -0.61
CA LEU A 96 -13.38 -5.85 -0.14
C LEU A 96 -14.28 -6.85 0.58
N MET A 97 -14.41 -8.08 0.06
CA MET A 97 -15.17 -9.14 0.71
C MET A 97 -14.57 -9.49 2.08
N ALA A 98 -13.24 -9.59 2.19
CA ALA A 98 -12.56 -9.85 3.46
C ALA A 98 -12.80 -8.73 4.49
N ILE A 99 -12.73 -7.46 4.07
CA ILE A 99 -13.06 -6.31 4.93
C ILE A 99 -14.50 -6.39 5.39
N LEU A 100 -15.45 -6.68 4.49
CA LEU A 100 -16.88 -6.77 4.82
C LEU A 100 -17.14 -7.90 5.82
N ILE A 101 -16.60 -9.09 5.59
CA ILE A 101 -16.76 -10.24 6.49
C ILE A 101 -16.15 -9.93 7.85
N GLY A 102 -14.93 -9.38 7.90
CA GLY A 102 -14.26 -9.00 9.15
C GLY A 102 -15.03 -7.94 9.92
N PHE A 103 -15.55 -6.92 9.21
CA PHE A 103 -16.39 -5.88 9.80
C PHE A 103 -17.68 -6.44 10.40
N VAL A 104 -18.43 -7.24 9.64
CA VAL A 104 -19.69 -7.84 10.10
C VAL A 104 -19.45 -8.76 11.30
N ALA A 105 -18.41 -9.60 11.25
CA ALA A 105 -18.06 -10.45 12.38
C ALA A 105 -17.70 -9.63 13.63
N GLY A 106 -16.93 -8.56 13.48
CA GLY A 106 -16.61 -7.62 14.57
C GLY A 106 -17.85 -6.95 15.15
N VAL A 107 -18.76 -6.47 14.31
CA VAL A 107 -20.03 -5.84 14.74
C VAL A 107 -20.89 -6.81 15.53
N ILE A 108 -21.05 -8.04 15.05
CA ILE A 108 -21.84 -9.08 15.73
C ILE A 108 -21.19 -9.41 17.08
N PHE A 109 -19.90 -9.66 17.10
CA PHE A 109 -19.16 -9.96 18.33
C PHE A 109 -19.32 -8.84 19.36
N MET A 110 -19.02 -7.60 18.96
CA MET A 110 -19.09 -6.44 19.85
C MET A 110 -20.52 -6.18 20.34
N GLY A 111 -21.51 -6.27 19.46
CA GLY A 111 -22.93 -6.05 19.81
C GLY A 111 -23.47 -7.08 20.79
N VAL A 112 -23.14 -8.35 20.59
CA VAL A 112 -23.59 -9.45 21.46
C VAL A 112 -22.88 -9.41 22.81
N TYR A 113 -21.58 -9.17 22.83
CA TYR A 113 -20.75 -9.29 24.03
C TYR A 113 -20.76 -8.02 24.90
N TYR A 114 -20.72 -6.82 24.28
CA TYR A 114 -20.62 -5.53 24.98
C TYR A 114 -21.89 -4.68 24.90
N ARG A 115 -22.95 -5.15 24.29
CA ARG A 115 -24.25 -4.48 24.21
C ARG A 115 -24.17 -3.01 23.78
N VAL A 116 -24.49 -2.05 24.66
CA VAL A 116 -24.47 -0.61 24.35
C VAL A 116 -23.06 -0.14 24.01
N PHE A 117 -22.05 -0.56 24.75
CA PHE A 117 -20.65 -0.25 24.46
C PHE A 117 -20.20 -0.86 23.12
N GLY A 118 -20.73 -2.03 22.77
CA GLY A 118 -20.50 -2.65 21.47
C GLY A 118 -21.07 -1.83 20.30
N LEU A 119 -22.24 -1.21 20.46
CA LEU A 119 -22.76 -0.29 19.45
C LEU A 119 -21.86 0.94 19.27
N VAL A 120 -21.36 1.51 20.37
CA VAL A 120 -20.41 2.64 20.31
C VAL A 120 -19.11 2.23 19.61
N ALA A 121 -18.57 1.05 19.92
CA ALA A 121 -17.40 0.51 19.24
C ALA A 121 -17.65 0.26 17.75
N THR A 122 -18.84 -0.18 17.37
CA THR A 122 -19.22 -0.34 15.95
C THR A 122 -19.21 1.00 15.21
N LEU A 123 -19.72 2.07 15.82
CA LEU A 123 -19.65 3.42 15.26
C LEU A 123 -18.20 3.91 15.13
N ALA A 124 -17.36 3.63 16.12
CA ALA A 124 -15.94 3.97 16.08
C ALA A 124 -15.20 3.19 14.98
N LEU A 125 -15.52 1.89 14.81
CA LEU A 125 -14.95 1.06 13.75
C LEU A 125 -15.34 1.57 12.36
N LEU A 126 -16.60 1.95 12.16
CA LEU A 126 -17.07 2.55 10.92
C LEU A 126 -16.33 3.88 10.65
N ALA A 127 -16.20 4.73 11.66
CA ALA A 127 -15.44 5.98 11.55
C ALA A 127 -13.97 5.73 11.20
N THR A 128 -13.35 4.71 11.79
CA THR A 128 -11.97 4.31 11.46
C THR A 128 -11.83 3.97 9.98
N LEU A 129 -12.72 3.15 9.43
CA LEU A 129 -12.71 2.79 8.00
C LEU A 129 -12.88 4.02 7.11
N VAL A 130 -13.82 4.90 7.43
CA VAL A 130 -14.04 6.15 6.70
C VAL A 130 -12.79 7.04 6.73
N PHE A 131 -12.17 7.18 7.90
CA PHE A 131 -10.95 7.99 8.04
C PHE A 131 -9.76 7.39 7.28
N ILE A 132 -9.58 6.07 7.30
CA ILE A 132 -8.52 5.41 6.52
C ILE A 132 -8.72 5.70 5.04
N VAL A 133 -9.93 5.50 4.51
CA VAL A 133 -10.23 5.75 3.09
C VAL A 133 -10.05 7.22 2.74
N ALA A 134 -10.51 8.14 3.59
CA ALA A 134 -10.37 9.57 3.38
C ALA A 134 -8.88 9.99 3.35
N LEU A 135 -8.07 9.52 4.30
CA LEU A 135 -6.64 9.83 4.36
C LEU A 135 -5.87 9.23 3.19
N LEU A 136 -6.15 7.98 2.80
CA LEU A 136 -5.55 7.36 1.62
C LEU A 136 -5.90 8.14 0.35
N SER A 137 -7.15 8.58 0.21
CA SER A 137 -7.60 9.42 -0.91
C SER A 137 -6.92 10.79 -0.93
N MET A 138 -6.80 11.43 0.23
CA MET A 138 -6.13 12.73 0.37
C MET A 138 -4.63 12.66 0.01
N LEU A 139 -3.97 11.57 0.39
CA LEU A 139 -2.56 11.32 0.08
C LEU A 139 -2.35 10.77 -1.35
N GLN A 140 -3.43 10.53 -2.09
CA GLN A 140 -3.39 9.89 -3.42
C GLN A 140 -2.58 8.57 -3.41
N ALA A 141 -2.62 7.85 -2.30
CA ALA A 141 -1.87 6.62 -2.13
C ALA A 141 -2.46 5.49 -2.99
N SER A 142 -1.61 4.79 -3.73
CA SER A 142 -2.03 3.63 -4.52
C SER A 142 -2.37 2.46 -3.60
N LEU A 143 -3.60 1.95 -3.72
CA LEU A 143 -4.04 0.79 -2.94
C LEU A 143 -3.45 -0.49 -3.55
N THR A 144 -2.40 -1.01 -2.91
CA THR A 144 -1.78 -2.29 -3.27
C THR A 144 -2.50 -3.46 -2.59
N LEU A 145 -2.31 -4.70 -3.08
CA LEU A 145 -2.88 -5.89 -2.43
C LEU A 145 -2.42 -6.03 -0.96
N PRO A 146 -1.13 -5.87 -0.61
CA PRO A 146 -0.71 -5.78 0.79
C PRO A 146 -1.33 -4.59 1.54
N GLY A 147 -1.59 -3.45 0.86
CA GLY A 147 -2.29 -2.31 1.45
C GLY A 147 -3.73 -2.65 1.87
N ILE A 148 -4.46 -3.41 1.06
CA ILE A 148 -5.79 -3.94 1.44
C ILE A 148 -5.68 -4.84 2.67
N ALA A 149 -4.67 -5.73 2.72
CA ALA A 149 -4.42 -6.56 3.90
C ALA A 149 -4.11 -5.71 5.15
N GLY A 150 -3.44 -4.57 4.99
CA GLY A 150 -3.23 -3.58 6.06
C GLY A 150 -4.54 -3.02 6.62
N ILE A 151 -5.51 -2.72 5.77
CA ILE A 151 -6.86 -2.27 6.21
C ILE A 151 -7.57 -3.36 7.00
N VAL A 152 -7.53 -4.62 6.51
CA VAL A 152 -8.14 -5.76 7.22
C VAL A 152 -7.51 -5.94 8.61
N LEU A 153 -6.17 -5.92 8.67
CA LEU A 153 -5.43 -6.04 9.93
C LEU A 153 -5.79 -4.91 10.90
N THR A 154 -5.82 -3.67 10.42
CA THR A 154 -6.19 -2.50 11.24
C THR A 154 -7.62 -2.59 11.77
N THR A 155 -8.54 -3.13 10.98
CA THR A 155 -9.93 -3.36 11.43
C THR A 155 -9.95 -4.28 12.65
N GLY A 156 -9.15 -5.35 12.65
CA GLY A 156 -9.00 -6.24 13.81
C GLY A 156 -8.40 -5.52 15.03
N MET A 157 -7.33 -4.75 14.83
CA MET A 157 -6.69 -3.97 15.91
C MET A 157 -7.60 -2.87 16.48
N ALA A 158 -8.45 -2.28 15.65
CA ALA A 158 -9.45 -1.30 16.10
C ALA A 158 -10.51 -1.92 17.01
N VAL A 159 -10.93 -3.15 16.72
CA VAL A 159 -11.81 -3.92 17.63
C VAL A 159 -11.09 -4.21 18.94
N ASP A 160 -9.84 -4.69 18.89
CA ASP A 160 -9.06 -5.05 20.06
C ASP A 160 -8.84 -3.88 21.01
N ALA A 161 -8.54 -2.68 20.49
CA ALA A 161 -8.41 -1.47 21.29
C ALA A 161 -9.69 -1.16 22.10
N ASN A 162 -10.86 -1.32 21.50
CA ASN A 162 -12.15 -1.13 22.19
C ASN A 162 -12.40 -2.24 23.22
N VAL A 163 -12.06 -3.49 22.90
CA VAL A 163 -12.13 -4.63 23.83
C VAL A 163 -11.31 -4.36 25.08
N LEU A 164 -10.05 -3.93 24.92
CA LEU A 164 -9.15 -3.59 26.04
C LEU A 164 -9.75 -2.50 26.94
N ILE A 165 -10.31 -1.44 26.35
CA ILE A 165 -10.95 -0.37 27.13
C ILE A 165 -12.15 -0.93 27.91
N PHE A 166 -13.01 -1.71 27.26
CA PHE A 166 -14.25 -2.20 27.88
C PHE A 166 -13.98 -3.26 28.96
N GLU A 167 -13.00 -4.14 28.74
CA GLU A 167 -12.61 -5.10 29.79
C GLU A 167 -11.99 -4.38 30.98
N ARG A 168 -11.22 -3.31 30.75
CA ARG A 168 -10.68 -2.50 31.85
C ARG A 168 -11.80 -1.78 32.62
N ILE A 169 -12.82 -1.27 31.94
CA ILE A 169 -14.02 -0.71 32.60
C ILE A 169 -14.73 -1.78 33.44
N ARG A 170 -14.90 -3.01 32.91
CA ARG A 170 -15.49 -4.13 33.67
C ARG A 170 -14.66 -4.51 34.90
N GLU A 171 -13.36 -4.49 34.78
CA GLU A 171 -12.45 -4.76 35.90
C GLU A 171 -12.64 -3.70 37.01
N GLU A 172 -12.68 -2.42 36.66
CA GLU A 172 -12.91 -1.33 37.63
C GLU A 172 -14.30 -1.42 38.30
N LEU A 173 -15.34 -1.85 37.55
CA LEU A 173 -16.66 -2.13 38.14
C LEU A 173 -16.62 -3.27 39.15
N ARG A 174 -15.88 -4.37 38.84
CA ARG A 174 -15.72 -5.51 39.76
C ARG A 174 -14.93 -5.12 41.02
N ASN A 175 -14.05 -4.13 40.93
CA ASN A 175 -13.32 -3.55 42.06
C ASN A 175 -14.19 -2.65 42.94
N GLY A 176 -15.48 -2.46 42.61
CA GLY A 176 -16.43 -1.71 43.42
C GLY A 176 -16.45 -0.21 43.12
N ASN A 177 -15.80 0.26 42.08
CA ASN A 177 -15.85 1.65 41.65
C ASN A 177 -17.22 2.04 41.10
N SER A 178 -17.59 3.32 41.26
CA SER A 178 -18.82 3.83 40.65
C SER A 178 -18.77 3.75 39.11
N PRO A 179 -19.91 3.65 38.42
CA PRO A 179 -19.94 3.56 36.95
C PRO A 179 -19.13 4.63 36.23
N GLN A 180 -19.23 5.89 36.65
CA GLN A 180 -18.50 7.02 36.06
C GLN A 180 -16.99 6.92 36.34
N ALA A 181 -16.61 6.56 37.58
CA ALA A 181 -15.19 6.37 37.93
C ALA A 181 -14.58 5.20 37.17
N SER A 182 -15.35 4.11 36.96
CA SER A 182 -14.92 2.95 36.18
C SER A 182 -14.69 3.28 34.71
N ILE A 183 -15.56 4.09 34.09
CA ILE A 183 -15.36 4.57 32.74
C ILE A 183 -14.06 5.38 32.65
N GLN A 184 -13.88 6.38 33.54
CA GLN A 184 -12.68 7.21 33.52
C GLN A 184 -11.41 6.39 33.71
N ALA A 185 -11.35 5.58 34.78
CA ALA A 185 -10.19 4.74 35.10
C ALA A 185 -9.90 3.71 34.00
N GLY A 186 -10.96 3.13 33.40
CA GLY A 186 -10.82 2.17 32.30
C GLY A 186 -10.11 2.77 31.09
N TYR A 187 -10.53 3.95 30.64
CA TYR A 187 -9.86 4.65 29.55
C TYR A 187 -8.42 5.06 29.90
N GLU A 188 -8.16 5.57 31.08
CA GLU A 188 -6.82 6.00 31.51
C GLU A 188 -5.85 4.82 31.60
N LYS A 189 -6.27 3.71 32.17
CA LYS A 189 -5.44 2.49 32.31
C LYS A 189 -5.24 1.76 30.97
N ALA A 190 -6.26 1.72 30.12
CA ALA A 190 -6.13 1.09 28.81
C ALA A 190 -5.24 1.89 27.86
N LEU A 191 -5.18 3.20 28.01
CA LEU A 191 -4.42 4.10 27.14
C LEU A 191 -2.95 3.70 27.04
N SER A 192 -2.28 3.40 28.17
CA SER A 192 -0.88 3.03 28.16
C SER A 192 -0.64 1.72 27.38
N SER A 193 -1.44 0.70 27.62
CA SER A 193 -1.31 -0.59 26.93
C SER A 193 -1.58 -0.47 25.43
N ILE A 194 -2.59 0.31 25.05
CA ILE A 194 -2.93 0.58 23.65
C ILE A 194 -1.80 1.38 22.98
N ALA A 195 -1.27 2.40 23.66
CA ALA A 195 -0.19 3.22 23.13
C ALA A 195 1.09 2.38 22.92
N ASP A 196 1.48 1.59 23.90
CA ASP A 196 2.69 0.75 23.84
C ASP A 196 2.63 -0.23 22.66
N ALA A 197 1.52 -0.96 22.51
CA ALA A 197 1.32 -1.90 21.41
C ALA A 197 1.34 -1.22 20.04
N ASN A 198 0.67 -0.07 19.92
CA ASN A 198 0.56 0.66 18.66
C ASN A 198 1.86 1.38 18.29
N ILE A 199 2.60 1.93 19.24
CA ILE A 199 3.93 2.54 19.00
C ILE A 199 4.89 1.48 18.45
N THR A 200 4.91 0.29 19.05
CA THR A 200 5.76 -0.82 18.57
C THR A 200 5.41 -1.18 17.13
N THR A 201 4.12 -1.27 16.80
CA THR A 201 3.66 -1.58 15.44
C THR A 201 3.94 -0.44 14.47
N LEU A 202 3.84 0.83 14.89
CA LEU A 202 4.22 2.00 14.10
C LEU A 202 5.71 2.03 13.78
N ILE A 203 6.58 1.64 14.72
CA ILE A 203 8.02 1.50 14.47
C ILE A 203 8.26 0.45 13.40
N ALA A 204 7.61 -0.73 13.50
CA ALA A 204 7.71 -1.77 12.48
C ALA A 204 7.20 -1.29 11.11
N ALA A 205 6.07 -0.56 11.07
CA ALA A 205 5.53 0.02 9.85
C ALA A 205 6.50 1.06 9.25
N ALA A 206 7.13 1.90 10.06
CA ALA A 206 8.14 2.86 9.60
C ALA A 206 9.35 2.16 8.97
N MET A 207 9.83 1.05 9.57
CA MET A 207 10.90 0.24 8.99
C MET A 207 10.49 -0.38 7.66
N LEU A 208 9.26 -0.90 7.56
CA LEU A 208 8.72 -1.42 6.30
C LEU A 208 8.56 -0.34 5.23
N PHE A 209 8.28 0.90 5.62
CA PHE A 209 8.21 2.03 4.70
C PHE A 209 9.59 2.43 4.17
N ILE A 210 10.61 2.47 5.05
CA ILE A 210 11.98 2.91 4.69
C ILE A 210 12.69 1.85 3.84
N PHE A 211 12.61 0.58 4.24
CA PHE A 211 13.36 -0.52 3.61
C PHE A 211 12.53 -1.35 2.63
N GLY A 212 11.20 -1.18 2.62
CA GLY A 212 10.31 -1.91 1.74
C GLY A 212 10.34 -1.37 0.31
N THR A 213 9.85 -2.19 -0.62
CA THR A 213 9.66 -1.82 -2.02
C THR A 213 8.18 -1.71 -2.36
N GLY A 214 7.80 -0.86 -3.30
CA GLY A 214 6.47 -0.63 -3.85
C GLY A 214 5.25 -1.20 -3.08
N PRO A 215 4.90 -2.49 -3.25
CA PRO A 215 3.76 -3.09 -2.55
C PRO A 215 3.87 -3.11 -1.03
N ILE A 216 5.10 -3.29 -0.48
CA ILE A 216 5.34 -3.31 0.97
C ILE A 216 5.22 -1.91 1.56
N GLN A 217 5.67 -0.89 0.84
CA GLN A 217 5.46 0.52 1.24
C GLN A 217 3.96 0.86 1.31
N GLY A 218 3.17 0.38 0.34
CA GLY A 218 1.71 0.53 0.37
C GLY A 218 1.08 -0.08 1.62
N PHE A 219 1.51 -1.27 2.04
CA PHE A 219 1.11 -1.89 3.30
C PHE A 219 1.50 -1.05 4.52
N ALA A 220 2.75 -0.57 4.57
CA ALA A 220 3.24 0.24 5.67
C ALA A 220 2.46 1.55 5.84
N VAL A 221 2.11 2.22 4.74
CA VAL A 221 1.29 3.43 4.75
C VAL A 221 -0.12 3.14 5.28
N THR A 222 -0.80 2.12 4.74
CA THR A 222 -2.16 1.77 5.19
C THR A 222 -2.18 1.35 6.66
N LEU A 223 -1.18 0.57 7.10
CA LEU A 223 -1.06 0.15 8.49
C LEU A 223 -0.84 1.35 9.42
N SER A 224 0.07 2.27 9.07
CA SER A 224 0.35 3.46 9.89
C SER A 224 -0.88 4.36 10.03
N LEU A 225 -1.55 4.67 8.91
CA LEU A 225 -2.78 5.46 8.92
C LEU A 225 -3.88 4.76 9.69
N GLY A 226 -3.98 3.45 9.54
CA GLY A 226 -4.95 2.64 10.26
C GLY A 226 -4.75 2.67 11.77
N ILE A 227 -3.52 2.53 12.25
CA ILE A 227 -3.20 2.62 13.67
C ILE A 227 -3.53 4.01 14.22
N MET A 228 -3.12 5.08 13.53
CA MET A 228 -3.41 6.45 13.98
C MET A 228 -4.90 6.73 14.07
N THR A 229 -5.67 6.33 13.05
CA THR A 229 -7.12 6.53 13.02
C THR A 229 -7.84 5.66 14.04
N SER A 230 -7.43 4.41 14.23
CA SER A 230 -8.05 3.51 15.22
C SER A 230 -7.79 3.97 16.65
N MET A 231 -6.58 4.43 16.96
CA MET A 231 -6.29 5.04 18.27
C MET A 231 -7.15 6.27 18.53
N PHE A 232 -7.26 7.15 17.53
CA PHE A 232 -8.08 8.35 17.65
C PHE A 232 -9.55 7.99 17.90
N THR A 233 -10.13 7.10 17.11
CA THR A 233 -11.54 6.72 17.23
C THR A 233 -11.83 5.93 18.49
N ALA A 234 -10.95 4.99 18.88
CA ALA A 234 -11.12 4.19 20.09
C ALA A 234 -10.95 5.02 21.38
N ILE A 235 -9.97 5.92 21.43
CA ILE A 235 -9.68 6.66 22.67
C ILE A 235 -10.55 7.92 22.77
N MET A 236 -10.59 8.74 21.72
CA MET A 236 -11.31 10.02 21.76
C MET A 236 -12.77 9.86 21.31
N GLY A 237 -13.00 9.16 20.21
CA GLY A 237 -14.33 9.00 19.62
C GLY A 237 -15.28 8.23 20.55
N THR A 238 -14.89 7.03 21.00
CA THR A 238 -15.75 6.23 21.89
C THR A 238 -15.93 6.89 23.26
N ARG A 239 -14.86 7.51 23.82
CA ARG A 239 -14.95 8.23 25.07
C ARG A 239 -15.94 9.40 25.01
N ALA A 240 -15.93 10.16 23.91
CA ALA A 240 -16.86 11.27 23.71
C ALA A 240 -18.32 10.77 23.67
N ILE A 241 -18.59 9.70 22.89
CA ILE A 241 -19.94 9.12 22.78
C ILE A 241 -20.40 8.52 24.12
N ILE A 242 -19.55 7.77 24.80
CA ILE A 242 -19.88 7.16 26.10
C ILE A 242 -20.13 8.25 27.16
N ASN A 243 -19.32 9.30 27.16
CA ASN A 243 -19.56 10.43 28.05
C ASN A 243 -20.88 11.18 27.73
N LEU A 244 -21.26 11.26 26.47
CA LEU A 244 -22.53 11.84 26.06
C LEU A 244 -23.72 11.00 26.56
N ILE A 245 -23.60 9.68 26.54
CA ILE A 245 -24.66 8.74 26.96
C ILE A 245 -24.78 8.67 28.49
N TYR A 246 -23.63 8.59 29.18
CA TYR A 246 -23.56 8.29 30.62
C TYR A 246 -23.10 9.45 31.50
N GLY A 247 -22.44 10.48 30.95
CA GLY A 247 -21.80 11.55 31.73
C GLY A 247 -22.75 12.51 32.45
N GLY A 248 -23.98 12.65 31.95
CA GLY A 248 -25.00 13.54 32.57
C GLY A 248 -26.01 12.83 33.46
N ARG A 249 -25.91 11.52 33.64
CA ARG A 249 -26.93 10.72 34.36
C ARG A 249 -26.29 9.94 35.52
N ARG A 250 -26.97 9.92 36.68
CA ARG A 250 -26.61 9.01 37.77
C ARG A 250 -27.08 7.60 37.38
N VAL A 251 -26.22 6.85 36.70
CA VAL A 251 -26.48 5.48 36.27
C VAL A 251 -26.02 4.52 37.38
N GLN A 252 -26.88 3.61 37.80
CA GLN A 252 -26.55 2.61 38.82
C GLN A 252 -25.81 1.40 38.23
N THR A 253 -26.10 1.07 36.96
CA THR A 253 -25.48 -0.06 36.26
C THR A 253 -25.10 0.32 34.82
N LEU A 254 -23.95 -0.18 34.33
CA LEU A 254 -23.56 -0.05 32.93
C LEU A 254 -24.01 -1.27 32.14
N ALA A 255 -24.52 -1.05 30.93
CA ALA A 255 -24.84 -2.09 29.97
C ALA A 255 -23.60 -2.46 29.14
N ILE A 256 -22.63 -3.10 29.77
CA ILE A 256 -21.34 -3.50 29.21
C ILE A 256 -21.12 -5.01 29.38
#